data_e1e7c0a3285f79d9173030953e563c50
#
_entry.id   e1e7c0a3285f79d9173030953e563c50
#
_cell.length_a   1.000
_cell.length_b   1.000
_cell.length_c   1.000
_cell.angle_alpha   90.00
_cell.angle_beta   90.00
_cell.angle_gamma   90.00
#
_symmetry.space_group_name_H-M   'P 1'
#
loop_
_entity.id
_entity.type
_entity.pdbx_description
1 polymer ?
#
loop_
_entity_poly.entity_id
_entity_poly.type
_entity_poly.pdbx_seq_one_letter_code
_entity_poly.pdbx_strand_id
1 'polypeptide(L)'
;MGNLLLNLRSPLQYYEWKGDWGYKSHKWTPKLKEAIGLAYIQDHDNESDGTFWISYQDVLKHFKTLNVCRIKNWDEVRIKGKYIRVQDIDDPNVEIVISKWYYSIDLHETTKIFIGLH
;
A
#
# COMPACT_ATOMS: atom_id res chain seq x y z
N MET A 1 -6.35 25.33 5.96
CA MET A 1 -5.90 23.91 6.01
C MET A 1 -5.66 23.44 4.59
N GLY A 2 -4.52 22.83 4.33
CA GLY A 2 -4.23 22.24 3.02
C GLY A 2 -4.99 20.94 2.80
N ASN A 3 -5.29 20.60 1.54
CA ASN A 3 -5.82 19.30 1.19
C ASN A 3 -4.66 18.31 1.00
N LEU A 4 -4.73 17.16 1.65
CA LEU A 4 -3.81 16.06 1.41
C LEU A 4 -4.41 15.19 0.29
N LEU A 5 -3.73 15.14 -0.85
CA LEU A 5 -4.14 14.37 -2.01
C LEU A 5 -3.16 13.24 -2.27
N LEU A 6 -3.68 12.14 -2.77
CA LEU A 6 -2.93 10.99 -3.22
C LEU A 6 -3.15 10.78 -4.72
N ASN A 7 -2.08 10.48 -5.42
CA ASN A 7 -2.13 10.03 -6.80
C ASN A 7 -2.07 8.50 -6.79
N LEU A 8 -3.11 7.86 -7.29
CA LEU A 8 -3.25 6.41 -7.32
C LEU A 8 -3.39 5.93 -8.77
N ARG A 9 -3.03 4.68 -9.01
CA ARG A 9 -3.22 4.02 -10.29
C ARG A 9 -4.01 2.73 -10.12
N SER A 10 -5.11 2.62 -10.85
CA SER A 10 -5.88 1.39 -10.97
C SER A 10 -5.19 0.42 -11.94
N PRO A 11 -4.91 -0.82 -11.55
CA PRO A 11 -4.37 -1.82 -12.47
C PRO A 11 -5.37 -2.22 -13.57
N LEU A 12 -6.64 -1.92 -13.38
CA LEU A 12 -7.71 -2.24 -14.33
C LEU A 12 -7.96 -1.14 -15.37
N GLN A 13 -7.16 -0.10 -15.41
CA GLN A 13 -7.16 1.04 -16.34
C GLN A 13 -8.50 1.77 -16.55
N TYR A 14 -9.63 1.06 -16.53
CA TYR A 14 -10.97 1.60 -16.81
C TYR A 14 -11.68 2.20 -15.61
N TYR A 15 -11.15 2.00 -14.41
CA TYR A 15 -11.78 2.46 -13.17
C TYR A 15 -11.01 3.63 -12.60
N GLU A 16 -11.57 4.81 -12.77
CA GLU A 16 -11.09 6.05 -12.17
C GLU A 16 -12.01 6.50 -11.05
N TRP A 17 -11.43 7.23 -10.11
CA TRP A 17 -12.19 7.94 -9.09
C TRP A 17 -13.04 9.04 -9.69
N LYS A 18 -14.36 8.99 -9.46
CA LYS A 18 -15.34 9.95 -9.99
C LYS A 18 -15.78 10.99 -8.95
N GLY A 19 -15.28 10.91 -7.73
CA GLY A 19 -15.60 11.85 -6.66
C GLY A 19 -14.72 13.11 -6.69
N ASP A 20 -14.66 13.78 -5.55
CA ASP A 20 -13.81 14.95 -5.37
C ASP A 20 -12.34 14.67 -5.72
N TRP A 21 -11.71 15.62 -6.42
CA TRP A 21 -10.34 15.48 -6.93
C TRP A 21 -10.16 14.45 -8.04
N GLY A 22 -11.22 13.76 -8.49
CA GLY A 22 -11.17 13.00 -9.75
C GLY A 22 -10.93 13.94 -10.94
N TYR A 23 -10.61 13.38 -12.09
CA TYR A 23 -10.21 14.14 -13.30
C TYR A 23 -11.20 15.27 -13.66
N LYS A 24 -12.51 15.00 -13.59
CA LYS A 24 -13.59 15.96 -13.92
C LYS A 24 -14.08 16.78 -12.72
N SER A 25 -13.39 16.73 -11.58
CA SER A 25 -13.82 17.45 -10.38
C SER A 25 -13.68 18.95 -10.55
N HIS A 26 -14.71 19.69 -10.14
CA HIS A 26 -14.73 21.15 -10.12
C HIS A 26 -13.76 21.76 -9.09
N LYS A 27 -13.18 20.96 -8.21
CA LYS A 27 -12.17 21.41 -7.24
C LYS A 27 -10.82 21.73 -7.88
N TRP A 28 -10.60 21.30 -9.10
CA TRP A 28 -9.40 21.61 -9.84
C TRP A 28 -9.42 23.05 -10.37
N THR A 29 -8.55 23.88 -9.84
CA THR A 29 -8.27 25.19 -10.42
C THR A 29 -7.13 25.09 -11.44
N PRO A 30 -7.05 26.01 -12.43
CA PRO A 30 -5.94 26.01 -13.37
C PRO A 30 -4.56 26.03 -12.69
N LYS A 31 -4.42 26.84 -11.66
CA LYS A 31 -3.19 26.92 -10.84
C LYS A 31 -2.81 25.59 -10.16
N LEU A 32 -3.79 24.87 -9.64
CA LEU A 32 -3.54 23.56 -9.02
C LEU A 32 -3.18 22.52 -10.06
N LYS A 33 -3.86 22.53 -11.21
CA LYS A 33 -3.52 21.61 -12.32
C LYS A 33 -2.10 21.80 -12.81
N GLU A 34 -1.68 23.04 -12.95
CA GLU A 34 -0.31 23.40 -13.33
C GLU A 34 0.71 22.91 -12.29
N ALA A 35 0.45 23.17 -11.00
CA ALA A 35 1.35 22.84 -9.91
C ALA A 35 1.64 21.33 -9.78
N ILE A 36 0.72 20.46 -10.19
CA ILE A 36 0.86 18.99 -10.13
C ILE A 36 1.11 18.37 -11.50
N GLY A 37 1.33 19.17 -12.54
CA GLY A 37 1.59 18.71 -13.89
C GLY A 37 0.38 18.19 -14.66
N LEU A 38 -0.85 18.33 -14.12
CA LEU A 38 -2.08 17.93 -14.82
C LEU A 38 -2.41 18.82 -16.04
N ALA A 39 -1.81 19.99 -16.17
CA ALA A 39 -2.06 20.89 -17.27
C ALA A 39 -1.72 20.30 -18.64
N TYR A 40 -0.83 19.31 -18.67
CA TYR A 40 -0.36 18.65 -19.90
C TYR A 40 -1.17 17.40 -20.28
N ILE A 41 -2.10 16.97 -19.43
CA ILE A 41 -2.89 15.73 -19.64
C ILE A 41 -4.24 16.05 -20.31
N GLN A 42 -4.38 17.26 -20.88
CA GLN A 42 -5.69 17.82 -21.29
C GLN A 42 -6.37 17.17 -22.50
N ASP A 43 -5.75 16.28 -23.25
CA ASP A 43 -6.34 15.83 -24.53
C ASP A 43 -6.36 14.32 -24.80
N HIS A 44 -6.18 13.48 -23.80
CA HIS A 44 -6.37 12.05 -24.01
C HIS A 44 -7.77 11.61 -23.58
N ASP A 45 -8.76 12.06 -24.33
CA ASP A 45 -10.18 11.64 -24.15
C ASP A 45 -10.41 10.14 -24.39
N ASN A 46 -9.41 9.37 -24.75
CA ASN A 46 -9.59 7.98 -25.16
C ASN A 46 -8.70 6.93 -24.49
N GLU A 47 -7.72 7.28 -23.70
CA GLU A 47 -6.89 6.27 -23.02
C GLU A 47 -6.58 6.71 -21.59
N SER A 48 -7.52 6.38 -20.67
CA SER A 48 -7.21 6.42 -19.25
C SER A 48 -6.08 5.43 -18.95
N ASP A 49 -4.99 5.93 -18.39
CA ASP A 49 -3.90 5.07 -17.89
C ASP A 49 -4.23 4.48 -16.51
N GLY A 50 -5.43 4.72 -16.02
CA GLY A 50 -5.92 4.32 -14.71
C GLY A 50 -5.43 5.20 -13.57
N THR A 51 -4.71 6.28 -13.84
CA THR A 51 -4.19 7.21 -12.83
C THR A 51 -5.27 8.21 -12.42
N PHE A 52 -5.46 8.43 -11.13
CA PHE A 52 -6.41 9.39 -10.59
C PHE A 52 -5.95 10.00 -9.27
N TRP A 53 -6.50 11.15 -8.96
CA TRP A 53 -6.29 11.82 -7.69
C TRP A 53 -7.50 11.64 -6.78
N ILE A 54 -7.24 11.50 -5.49
CA ILE A 54 -8.24 11.30 -4.46
C ILE A 54 -7.79 11.95 -3.15
N SER A 55 -8.74 12.43 -2.34
CA SER A 55 -8.41 12.95 -1.03
C SER A 55 -8.00 11.82 -0.06
N TYR A 56 -7.11 12.13 0.88
CA TYR A 56 -6.74 11.18 1.93
C TYR A 56 -7.96 10.69 2.73
N GLN A 57 -8.92 11.57 2.99
CA GLN A 57 -10.16 11.22 3.68
C GLN A 57 -10.98 10.20 2.89
N ASP A 58 -11.09 10.37 1.58
CA ASP A 58 -11.81 9.42 0.73
C ASP A 58 -11.07 8.09 0.62
N VAL A 59 -9.73 8.10 0.62
CA VAL A 59 -8.96 6.85 0.70
C VAL A 59 -9.30 6.10 1.98
N LEU A 60 -9.28 6.74 3.14
CA LEU A 60 -9.65 6.11 4.41
C LEU A 60 -11.09 5.58 4.43
N LYS A 61 -11.99 6.25 3.71
CA LYS A 61 -13.41 5.85 3.63
C LYS A 61 -13.65 4.66 2.71
N HIS A 62 -12.95 4.59 1.60
CA HIS A 62 -13.25 3.65 0.51
C HIS A 62 -12.28 2.47 0.42
N PHE A 63 -11.08 2.58 0.97
CA PHE A 63 -10.08 1.51 0.96
C PHE A 63 -9.99 0.85 2.34
N LYS A 64 -10.13 -0.46 2.38
CA LYS A 64 -10.07 -1.24 3.64
C LYS A 64 -8.65 -1.59 4.06
N THR A 65 -7.75 -1.72 3.10
CA THR A 65 -6.41 -2.24 3.33
C THR A 65 -5.39 -1.43 2.53
N LEU A 66 -4.26 -1.16 3.12
CA LEU A 66 -3.08 -0.59 2.48
C LEU A 66 -1.90 -1.52 2.72
N ASN A 67 -1.36 -2.08 1.65
CA ASN A 67 -0.13 -2.86 1.71
C ASN A 67 1.05 -1.98 1.30
N VAL A 68 2.06 -1.89 2.16
CA VAL A 68 3.25 -1.09 1.89
C VAL A 68 4.41 -2.01 1.54
N CYS A 69 4.82 -1.99 0.27
CA CYS A 69 6.05 -2.63 -0.18
C CYS A 69 7.21 -1.66 -0.05
N ARG A 70 8.17 -1.97 0.80
CA ARG A 70 9.36 -1.14 1.00
C ARG A 70 10.48 -1.64 0.10
N ILE A 71 10.83 -0.85 -0.90
CA ILE A 71 11.94 -1.13 -1.80
C ILE A 71 13.09 -0.22 -1.39
N LYS A 72 14.19 -0.81 -0.92
CA LYS A 72 15.42 -0.11 -0.60
C LYS A 72 16.62 -0.99 -0.94
N ASN A 73 17.77 -0.38 -1.13
CA ASN A 73 19.02 -1.10 -1.29
C ASN A 73 19.53 -1.54 0.09
N TRP A 74 18.91 -2.56 0.64
CA TRP A 74 19.25 -3.19 1.92
C TRP A 74 19.70 -4.62 1.70
N ASP A 75 20.54 -5.10 2.58
CA ASP A 75 20.84 -6.51 2.65
C ASP A 75 19.58 -7.26 3.10
N GLU A 76 19.24 -8.31 2.36
CA GLU A 76 18.09 -9.15 2.63
C GLU A 76 18.55 -10.57 2.95
N VAL A 77 18.09 -11.09 4.09
CA VAL A 77 18.29 -12.50 4.46
C VAL A 77 16.93 -13.18 4.52
N ARG A 78 16.75 -14.23 3.73
CA ARG A 78 15.55 -15.07 3.74
C ARG A 78 15.86 -16.40 4.37
N ILE A 79 15.15 -16.72 5.45
CA ILE A 79 15.30 -17.99 6.15
C ILE A 79 14.01 -18.78 5.98
N LYS A 80 14.11 -19.97 5.38
CA LYS A 80 12.98 -20.84 5.19
C LYS A 80 12.64 -21.55 6.50
N GLY A 81 11.49 -21.23 7.07
CA GLY A 81 10.93 -21.93 8.21
C GLY A 81 9.96 -23.06 7.83
N LYS A 82 9.60 -23.86 8.81
CA LYS A 82 8.58 -24.88 8.68
C LYS A 82 7.64 -24.80 9.88
N TYR A 83 6.35 -24.66 9.59
CA TYR A 83 5.31 -24.73 10.58
C TYR A 83 4.76 -26.16 10.69
N ILE A 84 4.39 -26.55 11.89
CA ILE A 84 3.70 -27.81 12.17
C ILE A 84 2.37 -27.51 12.84
N ARG A 85 1.40 -28.37 12.59
CA ARG A 85 0.11 -28.33 13.28
C ARG A 85 0.20 -29.20 14.51
N VAL A 86 -0.27 -28.68 15.61
CA VAL A 86 -0.32 -29.38 16.89
C VAL A 86 -1.67 -29.10 17.56
N GLN A 87 -2.10 -30.00 18.42
CA GLN A 87 -3.24 -29.75 19.27
C GLN A 87 -2.88 -28.72 20.34
N ASP A 88 -3.80 -27.80 20.63
CA ASP A 88 -3.62 -26.86 21.73
C ASP A 88 -3.53 -27.62 23.06
N ILE A 89 -2.64 -27.19 23.95
CA ILE A 89 -2.45 -27.81 25.26
C ILE A 89 -3.65 -27.57 26.16
N ASP A 90 -4.27 -26.40 26.05
CA ASP A 90 -5.39 -25.98 26.89
C ASP A 90 -6.75 -26.43 26.34
N ASP A 91 -6.88 -26.62 25.03
CA ASP A 91 -8.06 -27.15 24.37
C ASP A 91 -7.71 -28.16 23.26
N PRO A 92 -7.78 -29.45 23.51
CA PRO A 92 -7.47 -30.49 22.53
C PRO A 92 -8.34 -30.48 21.26
N ASN A 93 -9.45 -29.75 21.26
CA ASN A 93 -10.29 -29.60 20.06
C ASN A 93 -9.81 -28.49 19.13
N VAL A 94 -8.85 -27.68 19.58
CA VAL A 94 -8.26 -26.59 18.80
C VAL A 94 -6.92 -27.02 18.22
N GLU A 95 -6.80 -26.89 16.90
CA GLU A 95 -5.53 -27.09 16.20
C GLU A 95 -4.82 -25.75 16.04
N ILE A 96 -3.59 -25.66 16.50
CA ILE A 96 -2.74 -24.47 16.37
C ILE A 96 -1.56 -24.74 15.44
N VAL A 97 -1.05 -23.70 14.83
CA VAL A 97 0.11 -23.76 13.95
C VAL A 97 1.29 -23.11 14.65
N ILE A 98 2.32 -23.89 14.92
CA ILE A 98 3.52 -23.42 15.61
C ILE A 98 4.77 -23.62 14.75
N SER A 99 5.79 -22.78 14.97
CA SER A 99 7.11 -23.02 14.44
C SER A 99 7.89 -23.95 15.36
N LYS A 100 8.52 -24.97 14.79
CA LYS A 100 9.46 -25.84 15.53
C LYS A 100 10.78 -25.11 15.86
N TRP A 101 11.05 -24.03 15.16
CA TRP A 101 12.31 -23.30 15.23
C TRP A 101 12.06 -21.86 15.69
N TYR A 102 13.00 -21.31 16.42
CA TYR A 102 13.12 -19.89 16.69
C TYR A 102 14.42 -19.38 16.09
N TYR A 103 14.45 -18.10 15.79
CA TYR A 103 15.62 -17.43 15.25
C TYR A 103 16.02 -16.32 16.18
N SER A 104 17.30 -16.23 16.52
CA SER A 104 17.88 -15.11 17.24
C SER A 104 18.57 -14.16 16.24
N ILE A 105 18.51 -12.88 16.53
CA ILE A 105 19.17 -11.84 15.76
C ILE A 105 20.12 -11.12 16.70
N ASP A 106 21.41 -11.23 16.43
CA ASP A 106 22.44 -10.54 17.17
C ASP A 106 22.90 -9.31 16.39
N LEU A 107 22.75 -8.14 16.99
CA LEU A 107 23.14 -6.86 16.40
C LEU A 107 24.39 -6.35 17.10
N HIS A 108 25.46 -6.15 16.36
CA HIS A 108 26.74 -5.66 16.88
C HIS A 108 26.82 -4.14 16.95
N GLU A 109 25.89 -3.45 16.24
CA GLU A 109 25.81 -1.98 16.24
C GLU A 109 24.35 -1.53 16.12
N THR A 110 24.10 -0.26 16.41
CA THR A 110 22.76 0.30 16.24
C THR A 110 22.38 0.31 14.77
N THR A 111 21.37 -0.50 14.41
CA THR A 111 20.92 -0.63 13.03
C THR A 111 19.40 -0.67 12.95
N LYS A 112 18.88 -0.37 11.77
CA LYS A 112 17.45 -0.44 11.48
C LYS A 112 17.15 -1.71 10.72
N ILE A 113 16.32 -2.57 11.31
CA ILE A 113 15.89 -3.83 10.69
C ILE A 113 14.39 -3.84 10.44
N PHE A 114 13.97 -4.64 9.46
CA PHE A 114 12.57 -4.99 9.21
C PHE A 114 12.47 -6.51 9.16
N ILE A 115 11.54 -7.04 9.92
CA ILE A 115 11.27 -8.48 9.98
C ILE A 115 9.88 -8.70 9.40
N GLY A 116 9.77 -9.60 8.44
CA GLY A 116 8.51 -10.02 7.83
C GLY A 116 8.34 -11.53 7.94
N LEU A 117 7.11 -11.97 8.16
CA LEU A 117 6.68 -13.36 8.04
C LEU A 117 5.80 -13.48 6.79
N HIS A 118 6.13 -14.44 5.93
CA HIS A 118 5.41 -14.70 4.67
C HIS A 118 5.06 -16.17 4.54
#